data_7a57b5ce9a0a31f312155e62548f3e37
#
_entry.id   7a57b5ce9a0a31f312155e62548f3e37
#
_cell.length_a   1.000
_cell.length_b   1.000
_cell.length_c   1.000
_cell.angle_alpha   90.00
_cell.angle_beta   90.00
_cell.angle_gamma   90.00
#
_symmetry.space_group_name_H-M   'P 1'
#
loop_
_entity.id
_entity.type
_entity.pdbx_description
1 polymer ?
#
loop_
_entity_poly.entity_id
_entity_poly.type
_entity_poly.pdbx_seq_one_letter_code
_entity_poly.pdbx_strand_id
1 'polypeptide(L)'
;MKYILAIDSFKGCLSSGEVETALAETLCREGIETVCLPMSDGGDGMLHAFTAALGGTLEPVYIHDQMMRRVDAQYGIAPDGTAIIEVAQACGLNLVKEDERNPMRATTYGVGELLSRAIKRGCRNFIIGLGGTGTSDAGIGMIRALVDIFARGKNFDEAMKTELGECRFTLASDVTNPLCGENGAAYVYAPQKGATPEMVEQLDRRARLFAGKSALHFGFDKSNEPGAGAAGGLGYAFMQYLGAEMKSGADLLLDLAGFNEKIKDADLIITGEGSADRQTLMGKLPERVLKCGKESGVPVGLVAGVVEDKEVLLSAGFSFVKSITPEGMPLEEAIKKEVAFSNLRHFAASLI
;
A
#
# COMPACT_ATOMS: atom_id res chain seq x y z
N MET A 1 -15.79 -20.37 -20.04
CA MET A 1 -14.55 -19.57 -19.93
C MET A 1 -14.42 -19.12 -18.50
N LYS A 2 -13.19 -19.05 -17.99
CA LYS A 2 -12.86 -18.60 -16.64
C LYS A 2 -11.86 -17.45 -16.70
N TYR A 3 -12.24 -16.29 -16.16
CA TYR A 3 -11.40 -15.10 -16.13
C TYR A 3 -10.96 -14.81 -14.70
N ILE A 4 -9.70 -14.46 -14.52
CA ILE A 4 -9.15 -13.98 -13.24
C ILE A 4 -9.03 -12.45 -13.33
N LEU A 5 -9.63 -11.77 -12.38
CA LEU A 5 -9.52 -10.31 -12.24
C LEU A 5 -8.53 -10.04 -11.12
N ALA A 6 -7.42 -9.37 -11.45
CA ALA A 6 -6.34 -9.02 -10.51
C ALA A 6 -5.91 -7.57 -10.77
N ILE A 7 -6.71 -6.63 -10.28
CA ILE A 7 -6.68 -5.22 -10.67
C ILE A 7 -6.39 -4.36 -9.44
N ASP A 8 -5.44 -3.43 -9.53
CA ASP A 8 -5.22 -2.42 -8.50
C ASP A 8 -6.31 -1.34 -8.52
N SER A 9 -6.38 -0.56 -7.47
CA SER A 9 -7.30 0.56 -7.35
C SER A 9 -7.10 1.59 -8.47
N PHE A 10 -8.20 2.18 -8.94
CA PHE A 10 -8.14 3.37 -9.78
C PHE A 10 -8.07 4.57 -8.84
N LYS A 11 -6.84 4.95 -8.48
CA LYS A 11 -6.53 5.93 -7.42
C LYS A 11 -7.39 7.20 -7.54
N GLY A 12 -8.03 7.58 -6.43
CA GLY A 12 -8.94 8.73 -6.38
C GLY A 12 -10.32 8.52 -7.02
N CYS A 13 -10.62 7.31 -7.52
CA CYS A 13 -11.89 6.98 -8.19
C CYS A 13 -12.55 5.72 -7.59
N LEU A 14 -12.01 4.54 -7.86
CA LEU A 14 -12.58 3.25 -7.45
C LEU A 14 -11.55 2.39 -6.72
N SER A 15 -11.97 1.69 -5.68
CA SER A 15 -11.17 0.63 -5.05
C SER A 15 -11.03 -0.57 -6.00
N SER A 16 -10.00 -1.39 -5.78
CA SER A 16 -9.78 -2.63 -6.52
C SER A 16 -11.04 -3.51 -6.56
N GLY A 17 -11.64 -3.76 -5.39
CA GLY A 17 -12.86 -4.56 -5.30
C GLY A 17 -14.07 -3.96 -6.05
N GLU A 18 -14.23 -2.63 -6.07
CA GLU A 18 -15.27 -1.96 -6.85
C GLU A 18 -15.05 -2.15 -8.36
N VAL A 19 -13.81 -2.04 -8.84
CA VAL A 19 -13.44 -2.27 -10.24
C VAL A 19 -13.76 -3.72 -10.65
N GLU A 20 -13.28 -4.68 -9.87
CA GLU A 20 -13.46 -6.11 -10.16
C GLU A 20 -14.93 -6.53 -10.09
N THR A 21 -15.69 -6.02 -9.11
CA THR A 21 -17.12 -6.30 -9.00
C THR A 21 -17.88 -5.79 -10.25
N ALA A 22 -17.58 -4.58 -10.70
CA ALA A 22 -18.23 -4.02 -11.89
C ALA A 22 -17.96 -4.82 -13.16
N LEU A 23 -16.74 -5.33 -13.33
CA LEU A 23 -16.38 -6.22 -14.45
C LEU A 23 -17.06 -7.59 -14.30
N ALA A 24 -16.96 -8.20 -13.12
CA ALA A 24 -17.50 -9.53 -12.85
C ALA A 24 -19.02 -9.59 -13.05
N GLU A 25 -19.78 -8.58 -12.57
CA GLU A 25 -21.24 -8.53 -12.79
C GLU A 25 -21.61 -8.57 -14.28
N THR A 26 -20.86 -7.92 -15.15
CA THR A 26 -21.13 -7.90 -16.59
C THR A 26 -20.72 -9.22 -17.23
N LEU A 27 -19.52 -9.71 -16.95
CA LEU A 27 -18.99 -10.96 -17.51
C LEU A 27 -19.81 -12.20 -17.10
N CYS A 28 -20.24 -12.26 -15.82
CA CYS A 28 -21.05 -13.36 -15.31
C CYS A 28 -22.43 -13.44 -15.96
N ARG A 29 -23.04 -12.30 -16.34
CA ARG A 29 -24.34 -12.30 -17.09
C ARG A 29 -24.21 -12.97 -18.46
N GLU A 30 -23.03 -12.96 -19.04
CA GLU A 30 -22.72 -13.60 -20.34
C GLU A 30 -22.15 -15.01 -20.17
N GLY A 31 -22.24 -15.59 -18.97
CA GLY A 31 -21.83 -16.97 -18.69
C GLY A 31 -20.33 -17.18 -18.53
N ILE A 32 -19.56 -16.13 -18.31
CA ILE A 32 -18.13 -16.20 -18.02
C ILE A 32 -17.94 -16.33 -16.51
N GLU A 33 -17.32 -17.40 -16.05
CA GLU A 33 -16.90 -17.55 -14.65
C GLU A 33 -15.81 -16.52 -14.33
N THR A 34 -15.95 -15.78 -13.25
CA THR A 34 -14.95 -14.79 -12.82
C THR A 34 -14.47 -15.07 -11.40
N VAL A 35 -13.17 -14.95 -11.19
CA VAL A 35 -12.56 -14.97 -9.87
C VAL A 35 -11.94 -13.60 -9.61
N CYS A 36 -12.51 -12.88 -8.66
CA CYS A 36 -12.01 -11.57 -8.22
C CYS A 36 -10.92 -11.76 -7.18
N LEU A 37 -9.79 -11.13 -7.41
CA LEU A 37 -8.64 -11.10 -6.50
C LEU A 37 -8.23 -9.63 -6.30
N PRO A 38 -8.90 -8.91 -5.39
CA PRO A 38 -8.58 -7.50 -5.15
C PRO A 38 -7.10 -7.32 -4.80
N MET A 39 -6.44 -6.45 -5.53
CA MET A 39 -4.99 -6.26 -5.47
C MET A 39 -4.61 -4.89 -4.90
N SER A 40 -3.38 -4.81 -4.38
CA SER A 40 -2.75 -3.57 -3.93
C SER A 40 -1.23 -3.75 -3.91
N ASP A 41 -0.51 -2.69 -4.24
CA ASP A 41 0.96 -2.61 -4.18
C ASP A 41 1.51 -2.31 -2.75
N GLY A 42 0.68 -2.40 -1.72
CA GLY A 42 1.00 -1.99 -0.34
C GLY A 42 0.65 -0.52 -0.05
N GLY A 43 -0.01 0.15 -1.00
CA GLY A 43 -0.56 1.49 -0.87
C GLY A 43 -2.01 1.52 -0.39
N ASP A 44 -2.76 2.52 -0.87
CA ASP A 44 -4.16 2.71 -0.52
C ASP A 44 -5.01 1.47 -0.86
N GLY A 45 -5.84 1.03 0.10
CA GLY A 45 -6.70 -0.15 -0.07
C GLY A 45 -6.03 -1.48 0.28
N MET A 46 -4.76 -1.47 0.66
CA MET A 46 -4.00 -2.66 1.07
C MET A 46 -4.71 -3.42 2.18
N LEU A 47 -5.24 -2.73 3.18
CA LEU A 47 -5.95 -3.33 4.30
C LEU A 47 -7.07 -4.28 3.84
N HIS A 48 -7.92 -3.82 2.92
CA HIS A 48 -9.03 -4.64 2.40
C HIS A 48 -8.54 -5.80 1.53
N ALA A 49 -7.60 -5.53 0.61
CA ALA A 49 -7.07 -6.54 -0.30
C ALA A 49 -6.38 -7.70 0.45
N PHE A 50 -5.47 -7.40 1.37
CA PHE A 50 -4.76 -8.42 2.14
C PHE A 50 -5.67 -9.15 3.13
N THR A 51 -6.61 -8.42 3.79
CA THR A 51 -7.56 -9.07 4.70
C THR A 51 -8.45 -10.05 3.95
N ALA A 52 -8.94 -9.67 2.77
CA ALA A 52 -9.75 -10.56 1.93
C ALA A 52 -8.94 -11.75 1.41
N ALA A 53 -7.71 -11.53 0.92
CA ALA A 53 -6.83 -12.59 0.42
C ALA A 53 -6.54 -13.68 1.49
N LEU A 54 -6.42 -13.25 2.75
CA LEU A 54 -6.17 -14.14 3.89
C LEU A 54 -7.44 -14.68 4.54
N GLY A 55 -8.65 -14.35 4.03
CA GLY A 55 -9.91 -14.76 4.63
C GLY A 55 -10.13 -14.19 6.04
N GLY A 56 -9.56 -13.02 6.31
CA GLY A 56 -9.60 -12.34 7.59
C GLY A 56 -10.85 -11.48 7.80
N THR A 57 -10.88 -10.81 8.94
CA THR A 57 -11.94 -9.87 9.34
C THR A 57 -11.34 -8.51 9.68
N LEU A 58 -12.13 -7.44 9.48
CA LEU A 58 -11.75 -6.09 9.87
C LEU A 58 -12.18 -5.80 11.30
N GLU A 59 -11.28 -5.24 12.10
CA GLU A 59 -11.52 -4.84 13.48
C GLU A 59 -11.49 -3.31 13.59
N PRO A 60 -12.58 -2.67 14.05
CA PRO A 60 -12.62 -1.23 14.26
C PRO A 60 -11.82 -0.82 15.49
N VAL A 61 -11.20 0.36 15.41
CA VAL A 61 -10.39 0.90 16.50
C VAL A 61 -10.47 2.43 16.52
N TYR A 62 -10.41 3.02 17.71
CA TYR A 62 -10.37 4.47 17.91
C TYR A 62 -8.99 4.92 18.36
N ILE A 63 -8.31 5.70 17.50
CA ILE A 63 -6.90 6.09 17.65
C ILE A 63 -6.71 7.58 17.37
N HIS A 64 -5.47 8.07 17.45
CA HIS A 64 -5.11 9.42 16.99
C HIS A 64 -4.69 9.42 15.52
N ASP A 65 -5.11 10.46 14.79
CA ASP A 65 -4.55 10.78 13.48
C ASP A 65 -3.17 11.46 13.60
N GLN A 66 -2.60 11.80 12.44
CA GLN A 66 -1.29 12.46 12.36
C GLN A 66 -1.24 13.86 12.99
N MET A 67 -2.39 14.49 13.26
CA MET A 67 -2.52 15.79 13.95
C MET A 67 -2.99 15.63 15.41
N MET A 68 -2.96 14.42 15.95
CA MET A 68 -3.38 14.06 17.30
C MET A 68 -4.88 14.29 17.56
N ARG A 69 -5.71 14.23 16.53
CA ARG A 69 -7.16 14.21 16.64
C ARG A 69 -7.64 12.77 16.70
N ARG A 70 -8.70 12.49 17.42
CA ARG A 70 -9.27 11.16 17.51
C ARG A 70 -10.05 10.82 16.24
N VAL A 71 -9.77 9.65 15.69
CA VAL A 71 -10.39 9.13 14.46
C VAL A 71 -10.75 7.66 14.60
N ASP A 72 -11.79 7.26 13.88
CA ASP A 72 -12.11 5.86 13.65
C ASP A 72 -11.14 5.30 12.59
N ALA A 73 -10.59 4.14 12.86
CA ALA A 73 -9.68 3.41 12.00
C ALA A 73 -10.00 1.91 12.05
N GLN A 74 -9.33 1.12 11.21
CA GLN A 74 -9.48 -0.31 11.17
C GLN A 74 -8.14 -1.00 10.97
N TYR A 75 -8.05 -2.27 11.36
CA TYR A 75 -6.99 -3.20 10.98
C TYR A 75 -7.58 -4.58 10.69
N GLY A 76 -6.89 -5.39 9.91
CA GLY A 76 -7.33 -6.75 9.59
C GLY A 76 -6.75 -7.77 10.55
N ILE A 77 -7.47 -8.87 10.77
CA ILE A 77 -6.95 -10.06 11.45
C ILE A 77 -7.26 -11.28 10.59
N ALA A 78 -6.23 -11.98 10.16
CA ALA A 78 -6.35 -13.26 9.46
C ALA A 78 -6.67 -14.41 10.44
N PRO A 79 -7.21 -15.54 9.96
CA PRO A 79 -7.54 -16.68 10.81
C PRO A 79 -6.35 -17.27 11.61
N ASP A 80 -5.13 -17.10 11.12
CA ASP A 80 -3.89 -17.52 11.81
C ASP A 80 -3.40 -16.52 12.85
N GLY A 81 -4.13 -15.41 13.06
CA GLY A 81 -3.78 -14.33 13.98
C GLY A 81 -2.81 -13.30 13.43
N THR A 82 -2.49 -13.34 12.13
CA THR A 82 -1.69 -12.28 11.46
C THR A 82 -2.50 -10.99 11.38
N ALA A 83 -1.93 -9.89 11.86
CA ALA A 83 -2.54 -8.56 11.74
C ALA A 83 -2.13 -7.87 10.44
N ILE A 84 -3.08 -7.27 9.75
CA ILE A 84 -2.89 -6.47 8.55
C ILE A 84 -3.12 -5.00 8.92
N ILE A 85 -2.10 -4.17 8.76
CA ILE A 85 -2.15 -2.75 9.10
C ILE A 85 -1.77 -1.91 7.89
N GLU A 86 -2.67 -1.03 7.49
CA GLU A 86 -2.40 0.06 6.57
C GLU A 86 -2.12 1.32 7.39
N VAL A 87 -0.88 1.82 7.36
CA VAL A 87 -0.49 2.97 8.22
C VAL A 87 -1.26 4.24 7.88
N ALA A 88 -1.81 4.34 6.67
CA ALA A 88 -2.67 5.44 6.25
C ALA A 88 -3.97 5.55 7.06
N GLN A 89 -4.41 4.47 7.73
CA GLN A 89 -5.54 4.52 8.67
C GLN A 89 -5.27 5.49 9.86
N ALA A 90 -4.00 5.68 10.23
CA ALA A 90 -3.59 6.56 11.32
C ALA A 90 -2.92 7.85 10.83
N CYS A 91 -2.21 7.79 9.71
CA CYS A 91 -1.42 8.93 9.24
C CYS A 91 -1.56 9.19 7.73
N GLY A 92 -2.74 8.86 7.18
CA GLY A 92 -3.05 9.04 5.76
C GLY A 92 -3.10 10.50 5.34
N LEU A 93 -2.61 10.78 4.14
CA LEU A 93 -2.61 12.12 3.55
C LEU A 93 -4.04 12.70 3.46
N ASN A 94 -5.03 11.82 3.25
CA ASN A 94 -6.45 12.17 3.09
C ASN A 94 -7.17 12.45 4.43
N LEU A 95 -6.55 12.14 5.58
CA LEU A 95 -7.12 12.46 6.90
C LEU A 95 -7.03 13.95 7.24
N VAL A 96 -6.21 14.69 6.51
CA VAL A 96 -5.97 16.11 6.74
C VAL A 96 -6.22 16.88 5.44
N LYS A 97 -6.99 17.96 5.52
CA LYS A 97 -7.22 18.84 4.39
C LYS A 97 -5.91 19.42 3.87
N GLU A 98 -5.85 19.70 2.59
CA GLU A 98 -4.63 20.14 1.92
C GLU A 98 -4.01 21.40 2.55
N ASP A 99 -4.84 22.36 2.91
CA ASP A 99 -4.46 23.62 3.57
C ASP A 99 -4.01 23.45 5.04
N GLU A 100 -4.36 22.34 5.67
CA GLU A 100 -3.95 22.00 7.04
C GLU A 100 -2.69 21.11 7.09
N ARG A 101 -2.21 20.59 5.94
CA ARG A 101 -1.06 19.68 5.88
C ARG A 101 0.21 20.37 6.36
N ASN A 102 0.90 19.74 7.30
CA ASN A 102 2.18 20.22 7.80
C ASN A 102 3.04 19.05 8.30
N PRO A 103 3.98 18.55 7.49
CA PRO A 103 4.79 17.38 7.84
C PRO A 103 5.79 17.64 8.98
N MET A 104 6.03 18.92 9.35
CA MET A 104 6.85 19.28 10.51
C MET A 104 6.12 19.02 11.85
N ARG A 105 4.78 18.96 11.83
CA ARG A 105 3.91 18.76 13.00
C ARG A 105 3.25 17.41 13.01
N ALA A 106 3.08 16.80 11.84
CA ALA A 106 2.45 15.50 11.67
C ALA A 106 3.27 14.40 12.36
N THR A 107 2.58 13.47 13.01
CA THR A 107 3.20 12.39 13.79
C THR A 107 2.64 11.02 13.43
N THR A 108 3.46 9.99 13.51
CA THR A 108 3.08 8.57 13.37
C THR A 108 2.59 7.94 14.67
N TYR A 109 2.24 8.73 15.69
CA TYR A 109 1.83 8.21 17.03
C TYR A 109 0.67 7.21 16.93
N GLY A 110 -0.35 7.51 16.12
CA GLY A 110 -1.51 6.63 15.91
C GLY A 110 -1.15 5.28 15.28
N VAL A 111 -0.06 5.18 14.52
CA VAL A 111 0.44 3.90 14.02
C VAL A 111 0.87 3.01 15.18
N GLY A 112 1.59 3.56 16.17
CA GLY A 112 1.94 2.82 17.37
C GLY A 112 0.71 2.40 18.21
N GLU A 113 -0.35 3.22 18.23
CA GLU A 113 -1.62 2.83 18.84
C GLU A 113 -2.28 1.67 18.10
N LEU A 114 -2.34 1.69 16.75
CA LEU A 114 -2.83 0.58 15.93
C LEU A 114 -2.10 -0.73 16.24
N LEU A 115 -0.77 -0.70 16.19
CA LEU A 115 0.07 -1.85 16.54
C LEU A 115 -0.25 -2.36 17.93
N SER A 116 -0.33 -1.47 18.93
CA SER A 116 -0.59 -1.86 20.30
C SER A 116 -1.96 -2.51 20.50
N ARG A 117 -2.99 -2.08 19.74
CA ARG A 117 -4.32 -2.71 19.78
C ARG A 117 -4.27 -4.15 19.27
N ALA A 118 -3.63 -4.38 18.14
CA ALA A 118 -3.49 -5.70 17.57
C ALA A 118 -2.62 -6.62 18.47
N ILE A 119 -1.51 -6.11 19.04
CA ILE A 119 -0.66 -6.86 19.98
C ILE A 119 -1.46 -7.30 21.22
N LYS A 120 -2.22 -6.38 21.84
CA LYS A 120 -3.09 -6.67 22.98
C LYS A 120 -4.23 -7.62 22.67
N ARG A 121 -4.63 -7.73 21.38
CA ARG A 121 -5.61 -8.73 20.89
C ARG A 121 -4.98 -10.10 20.72
N GLY A 122 -3.66 -10.23 20.84
CA GLY A 122 -2.91 -11.48 20.75
C GLY A 122 -2.14 -11.65 19.43
N CYS A 123 -2.21 -10.70 18.49
CA CYS A 123 -1.44 -10.77 17.26
C CYS A 123 0.06 -10.69 17.52
N ARG A 124 0.84 -11.48 16.78
CA ARG A 124 2.31 -11.49 16.87
C ARG A 124 2.98 -11.38 15.50
N ASN A 125 2.28 -11.69 14.42
CA ASN A 125 2.73 -11.52 13.05
C ASN A 125 1.99 -10.34 12.42
N PHE A 126 2.72 -9.47 11.70
CA PHE A 126 2.18 -8.25 11.14
C PHE A 126 2.57 -8.08 9.69
N ILE A 127 1.60 -7.70 8.86
CA ILE A 127 1.82 -7.21 7.51
C ILE A 127 1.46 -5.72 7.51
N ILE A 128 2.43 -4.88 7.19
CA ILE A 128 2.32 -3.43 7.31
C ILE A 128 2.41 -2.78 5.93
N GLY A 129 1.37 -2.13 5.47
CA GLY A 129 1.38 -1.32 4.25
C GLY A 129 1.82 0.11 4.55
N LEU A 130 2.80 0.60 3.78
CA LEU A 130 3.46 1.89 4.02
C LEU A 130 2.99 3.02 3.10
N GLY A 131 2.02 2.79 2.23
CA GLY A 131 1.54 3.79 1.28
C GLY A 131 0.69 4.91 1.89
N GLY A 132 0.41 5.96 1.12
CA GLY A 132 -0.62 6.97 1.38
C GLY A 132 -0.39 7.93 2.54
N THR A 133 0.81 8.06 3.13
CA THR A 133 1.05 8.79 4.37
C THR A 133 1.27 10.30 4.22
N GLY A 134 0.82 11.07 5.23
CA GLY A 134 1.05 12.52 5.36
C GLY A 134 2.17 12.92 6.32
N THR A 135 2.88 11.96 6.93
CA THR A 135 3.92 12.19 7.94
C THR A 135 5.34 12.16 7.37
N SER A 136 6.28 12.82 8.06
CA SER A 136 7.73 12.79 7.78
C SER A 136 8.55 12.87 9.07
N ASP A 137 8.13 12.13 10.11
CA ASP A 137 8.74 12.14 11.44
C ASP A 137 9.74 10.98 11.66
N ALA A 138 10.14 10.29 10.59
CA ALA A 138 11.02 9.11 10.62
C ALA A 138 10.51 7.99 11.56
N GLY A 139 9.19 7.92 11.80
CA GLY A 139 8.57 6.93 12.67
C GLY A 139 8.74 7.20 14.17
N ILE A 140 9.27 8.36 14.55
CA ILE A 140 9.51 8.73 15.96
C ILE A 140 8.20 8.68 16.78
N GLY A 141 7.09 9.15 16.20
CA GLY A 141 5.79 9.11 16.87
C GLY A 141 5.35 7.70 17.20
N MET A 142 5.49 6.77 16.25
CA MET A 142 5.18 5.35 16.47
C MET A 142 6.00 4.75 17.61
N ILE A 143 7.33 4.96 17.59
CA ILE A 143 8.22 4.48 18.66
C ILE A 143 7.79 5.04 20.00
N ARG A 144 7.48 6.34 20.07
CA ARG A 144 7.01 6.99 21.29
C ARG A 144 5.72 6.35 21.82
N ALA A 145 4.72 6.12 20.95
CA ALA A 145 3.47 5.48 21.37
C ALA A 145 3.73 4.07 21.93
N LEU A 146 4.61 3.29 21.30
CA LEU A 146 5.00 1.96 21.80
C LEU A 146 5.67 2.04 23.16
N VAL A 147 6.57 3.00 23.38
CA VAL A 147 7.21 3.23 24.70
C VAL A 147 6.19 3.66 25.75
N ASP A 148 5.31 4.59 25.42
CA ASP A 148 4.25 5.06 26.34
C ASP A 148 3.33 3.92 26.77
N ILE A 149 2.94 3.04 25.83
CA ILE A 149 1.95 1.99 26.07
C ILE A 149 2.56 0.75 26.73
N PHE A 150 3.73 0.29 26.29
CA PHE A 150 4.34 -0.97 26.74
C PHE A 150 5.37 -0.77 27.84
N ALA A 151 6.07 0.38 27.89
CA ALA A 151 7.09 0.67 28.88
C ALA A 151 6.72 1.80 29.85
N ARG A 152 5.46 2.28 29.82
CA ARG A 152 4.98 3.40 30.65
C ARG A 152 5.87 4.64 30.55
N GLY A 153 6.31 4.96 29.34
CA GLY A 153 7.14 6.12 29.02
C GLY A 153 8.63 6.00 29.42
N LYS A 154 9.12 4.83 29.81
CA LYS A 154 10.54 4.65 30.19
C LYS A 154 11.46 4.78 28.98
N ASN A 155 11.69 3.68 28.25
CA ASN A 155 12.51 3.64 27.05
C ASN A 155 12.10 2.46 26.14
N PHE A 156 12.68 2.41 24.93
CA PHE A 156 12.34 1.40 23.95
C PHE A 156 12.78 -0.02 24.34
N ASP A 157 13.95 -0.16 24.97
CA ASP A 157 14.46 -1.47 25.41
C ASP A 157 13.53 -2.13 26.44
N GLU A 158 12.92 -1.32 27.33
CA GLU A 158 11.91 -1.81 28.26
C GLU A 158 10.61 -2.22 27.53
N ALA A 159 10.22 -1.51 26.46
CA ALA A 159 9.08 -1.91 25.64
C ALA A 159 9.34 -3.25 24.94
N MET A 160 10.55 -3.49 24.45
CA MET A 160 10.94 -4.74 23.78
C MET A 160 11.02 -5.95 24.74
N LYS A 161 11.00 -5.75 26.04
CA LYS A 161 10.91 -6.84 27.04
C LYS A 161 9.47 -7.32 27.27
N THR A 162 8.49 -6.71 26.63
CA THR A 162 7.07 -7.08 26.69
C THR A 162 6.66 -7.89 25.45
N GLU A 163 5.36 -8.06 25.26
CA GLU A 163 4.78 -8.74 24.08
C GLU A 163 5.21 -8.11 22.75
N LEU A 164 5.67 -6.87 22.76
CA LEU A 164 6.20 -6.19 21.57
C LEU A 164 7.44 -6.90 21.01
N GLY A 165 8.33 -7.38 21.89
CA GLY A 165 9.54 -8.10 21.47
C GLY A 165 9.31 -9.49 20.88
N GLU A 166 8.09 -10.03 21.00
CA GLU A 166 7.67 -11.31 20.40
C GLU A 166 7.14 -11.12 18.97
N CYS A 167 6.92 -9.87 18.54
CA CYS A 167 6.27 -9.57 17.29
C CYS A 167 7.24 -9.63 16.10
N ARG A 168 6.71 -10.04 14.95
CA ARG A 168 7.40 -10.06 13.67
C ARG A 168 6.66 -9.16 12.68
N PHE A 169 7.40 -8.37 11.93
CA PHE A 169 6.86 -7.37 11.03
C PHE A 169 7.37 -7.58 9.61
N THR A 170 6.43 -7.69 8.66
CA THR A 170 6.71 -7.67 7.23
C THR A 170 6.14 -6.38 6.66
N LEU A 171 6.99 -5.59 6.02
CA LEU A 171 6.60 -4.34 5.37
C LEU A 171 6.27 -4.61 3.91
N ALA A 172 5.08 -4.21 3.49
CA ALA A 172 4.61 -4.30 2.11
C ALA A 172 4.82 -2.93 1.43
N SER A 173 5.82 -2.80 0.57
CA SER A 173 6.12 -1.57 -0.15
C SER A 173 7.09 -1.81 -1.30
N ASP A 174 6.88 -1.15 -2.43
CA ASP A 174 7.78 -1.18 -3.60
C ASP A 174 8.71 0.05 -3.66
N VAL A 175 8.65 0.91 -2.62
CA VAL A 175 9.54 2.06 -2.47
C VAL A 175 10.95 1.61 -2.07
N THR A 176 11.97 2.10 -2.78
CA THR A 176 13.38 1.77 -2.52
C THR A 176 14.21 2.93 -1.97
N ASN A 177 13.61 4.11 -1.79
CA ASN A 177 14.30 5.30 -1.32
C ASN A 177 14.92 5.10 0.08
N PRO A 178 16.17 5.61 0.31
CA PRO A 178 16.77 5.64 1.64
C PRO A 178 16.06 6.65 2.55
N LEU A 179 16.39 6.66 3.84
CA LEU A 179 15.82 7.60 4.80
C LEU A 179 16.18 9.05 4.48
N CYS A 180 17.44 9.31 4.14
CA CYS A 180 18.02 10.66 4.04
C CYS A 180 18.71 10.92 2.70
N GLY A 181 18.94 12.20 2.41
CA GLY A 181 19.62 12.66 1.19
C GLY A 181 18.67 13.06 0.09
N GLU A 182 19.20 13.47 -1.07
CA GLU A 182 18.42 13.97 -2.21
C GLU A 182 17.36 12.96 -2.70
N ASN A 183 17.65 11.66 -2.60
CA ASN A 183 16.72 10.58 -2.89
C ASN A 183 15.97 10.06 -1.64
N GLY A 184 16.11 10.75 -0.50
CA GLY A 184 15.54 10.32 0.78
C GLY A 184 14.08 10.75 0.97
N ALA A 185 13.51 10.30 2.09
CA ALA A 185 12.12 10.51 2.45
C ALA A 185 11.66 11.97 2.38
N ALA A 186 12.48 12.90 2.90
CA ALA A 186 12.12 14.31 2.96
C ALA A 186 12.10 14.96 1.58
N TYR A 187 13.17 14.79 0.80
CA TYR A 187 13.30 15.43 -0.51
C TYR A 187 12.28 14.90 -1.52
N VAL A 188 12.03 13.58 -1.52
CA VAL A 188 11.15 12.96 -2.51
C VAL A 188 9.67 13.11 -2.14
N TYR A 189 9.32 12.95 -0.87
CA TYR A 189 7.91 12.80 -0.49
C TYR A 189 7.34 13.92 0.37
N ALA A 190 8.16 14.77 1.04
CA ALA A 190 7.60 15.80 1.90
C ALA A 190 6.93 16.97 1.14
N PRO A 191 7.31 17.35 -0.09
CA PRO A 191 6.62 18.39 -0.83
C PRO A 191 5.13 18.16 -1.02
N GLN A 192 4.72 16.94 -1.44
CA GLN A 192 3.31 16.59 -1.60
C GLN A 192 2.52 16.55 -0.28
N LYS A 193 3.22 16.55 0.86
CA LYS A 193 2.67 16.60 2.22
C LYS A 193 2.59 18.03 2.76
N GLY A 194 2.87 19.03 1.93
CA GLY A 194 2.82 20.45 2.27
C GLY A 194 4.13 21.03 2.81
N ALA A 195 5.29 20.39 2.59
CA ALA A 195 6.58 20.94 2.99
C ALA A 195 7.07 22.03 2.04
N THR A 196 7.54 23.15 2.60
CA THR A 196 8.37 24.11 1.86
C THR A 196 9.80 23.57 1.68
N PRO A 197 10.62 24.14 0.78
CA PRO A 197 12.02 23.74 0.64
C PRO A 197 12.81 23.78 1.96
N GLU A 198 12.59 24.81 2.79
CA GLU A 198 13.24 24.95 4.09
C GLU A 198 12.79 23.86 5.09
N MET A 199 11.52 23.46 5.02
CA MET A 199 10.99 22.34 5.82
C MET A 199 11.61 21.01 5.38
N VAL A 200 11.80 20.79 4.08
CA VAL A 200 12.45 19.59 3.53
C VAL A 200 13.85 19.43 4.09
N GLU A 201 14.68 20.49 4.07
CA GLU A 201 16.03 20.47 4.64
C GLU A 201 16.01 20.17 6.16
N GLN A 202 15.05 20.77 6.88
CA GLN A 202 14.91 20.53 8.32
C GLN A 202 14.49 19.10 8.62
N LEU A 203 13.57 18.52 7.85
CA LEU A 203 13.11 17.14 8.00
C LEU A 203 14.25 16.15 7.71
N ASP A 204 15.01 16.35 6.63
CA ASP A 204 16.17 15.51 6.33
C ASP A 204 17.23 15.58 7.44
N ARG A 205 17.53 16.79 7.94
CA ARG A 205 18.47 16.96 9.05
C ARG A 205 17.99 16.24 10.33
N ARG A 206 16.69 16.35 10.67
CA ARG A 206 16.10 15.63 11.81
C ARG A 206 16.22 14.13 11.65
N ALA A 207 15.91 13.60 10.46
CA ALA A 207 16.02 12.18 10.16
C ALA A 207 17.47 11.67 10.28
N ARG A 208 18.45 12.42 9.76
CA ARG A 208 19.89 12.10 9.92
C ARG A 208 20.33 12.06 11.38
N LEU A 209 19.93 13.07 12.17
CA LEU A 209 20.26 13.10 13.59
C LEU A 209 19.63 11.94 14.36
N PHE A 210 18.40 11.59 14.01
CA PHE A 210 17.72 10.44 14.59
C PHE A 210 18.40 9.13 14.21
N ALA A 211 18.71 8.91 12.94
CA ALA A 211 19.43 7.73 12.46
C ALA A 211 20.80 7.57 13.14
N GLY A 212 21.58 8.66 13.22
CA GLY A 212 22.88 8.63 13.89
C GLY A 212 22.80 8.24 15.37
N LYS A 213 21.80 8.74 16.11
CA LYS A 213 21.57 8.33 17.50
C LYS A 213 21.14 6.87 17.62
N SER A 214 20.27 6.42 16.74
CA SER A 214 19.81 5.04 16.69
C SER A 214 20.96 4.08 16.36
N ALA A 215 21.81 4.44 15.38
CA ALA A 215 22.99 3.66 15.02
C ALA A 215 23.96 3.48 16.19
N LEU A 216 24.20 4.54 16.96
CA LEU A 216 25.01 4.48 18.18
C LEU A 216 24.40 3.56 19.25
N HIS A 217 23.08 3.56 19.39
CA HIS A 217 22.37 2.74 20.36
C HIS A 217 22.38 1.25 19.99
N PHE A 218 22.07 0.92 18.73
CA PHE A 218 21.93 -0.46 18.28
C PHE A 218 23.23 -1.09 17.76
N GLY A 219 24.25 -0.31 17.42
CA GLY A 219 25.50 -0.78 16.82
C GLY A 219 25.40 -1.08 15.32
N PHE A 220 24.27 -0.77 14.66
CA PHE A 220 24.05 -0.91 13.22
C PHE A 220 23.12 0.22 12.72
N ASP A 221 23.10 0.45 11.39
CA ASP A 221 22.30 1.50 10.76
C ASP A 221 21.56 0.97 9.53
N LYS A 222 20.23 1.12 9.54
CA LYS A 222 19.33 0.77 8.46
C LYS A 222 18.88 1.96 7.60
N SER A 223 19.46 3.14 7.79
CA SER A 223 19.02 4.37 7.11
C SER A 223 19.23 4.36 5.58
N ASN A 224 20.17 3.56 5.10
CA ASN A 224 20.47 3.38 3.67
C ASN A 224 19.83 2.13 3.05
N GLU A 225 19.14 1.31 3.83
CA GLU A 225 18.44 0.15 3.28
C GLU A 225 17.32 0.59 2.33
N PRO A 226 17.07 -0.17 1.24
CA PRO A 226 15.95 0.09 0.37
C PRO A 226 14.63 0.13 1.14
N GLY A 227 13.85 1.19 0.94
CA GLY A 227 12.57 1.39 1.63
C GLY A 227 12.65 2.06 3.00
N ALA A 228 13.85 2.40 3.50
CA ALA A 228 14.00 3.15 4.74
C ALA A 228 13.25 4.50 4.71
N GLY A 229 13.17 5.14 3.54
CA GLY A 229 12.43 6.37 3.33
C GLY A 229 10.92 6.22 3.16
N ALA A 230 10.42 5.00 2.99
CA ALA A 230 8.99 4.76 2.81
C ALA A 230 8.17 5.35 3.97
N ALA A 231 6.99 5.89 3.64
CA ALA A 231 6.09 6.49 4.62
C ALA A 231 6.74 7.58 5.49
N GLY A 232 7.62 8.42 4.90
CA GLY A 232 8.29 9.50 5.64
C GLY A 232 9.27 9.01 6.70
N GLY A 233 9.86 7.83 6.47
CA GLY A 233 10.84 7.18 7.35
C GLY A 233 10.25 6.17 8.33
N LEU A 234 8.95 5.84 8.26
CA LEU A 234 8.38 4.71 9.00
C LEU A 234 9.09 3.39 8.64
N GLY A 235 9.43 3.18 7.35
CA GLY A 235 10.19 2.02 6.91
C GLY A 235 11.48 1.86 7.72
N TYR A 236 12.24 2.95 7.89
CA TYR A 236 13.42 2.96 8.74
C TYR A 236 13.11 2.55 10.18
N ALA A 237 12.10 3.17 10.80
CA ALA A 237 11.75 2.89 12.19
C ALA A 237 11.39 1.42 12.40
N PHE A 238 10.61 0.83 11.51
CA PHE A 238 10.29 -0.59 11.57
C PHE A 238 11.52 -1.48 11.42
N MET A 239 12.40 -1.20 10.43
CA MET A 239 13.59 -2.01 10.20
C MET A 239 14.63 -1.85 11.32
N GLN A 240 14.88 -0.62 11.79
CA GLN A 240 15.91 -0.31 12.77
C GLN A 240 15.53 -0.75 14.19
N TYR A 241 14.26 -0.53 14.59
CA TYR A 241 13.79 -0.72 15.94
C TYR A 241 13.05 -2.05 16.15
N LEU A 242 12.30 -2.49 15.17
CA LEU A 242 11.43 -3.67 15.27
C LEU A 242 11.92 -4.87 14.43
N GLY A 243 13.08 -4.73 13.76
CA GLY A 243 13.67 -5.82 12.98
C GLY A 243 12.82 -6.26 11.78
N ALA A 244 12.01 -5.36 11.24
CA ALA A 244 11.09 -5.66 10.15
C ALA A 244 11.82 -6.01 8.84
N GLU A 245 11.21 -6.90 8.05
CA GLU A 245 11.65 -7.26 6.71
C GLU A 245 10.82 -6.51 5.67
N MET A 246 11.48 -5.93 4.64
CA MET A 246 10.81 -5.30 3.51
C MET A 246 10.54 -6.33 2.41
N LYS A 247 9.31 -6.35 1.88
CA LYS A 247 8.92 -7.16 0.73
C LYS A 247 8.11 -6.31 -0.26
N SER A 248 8.19 -6.66 -1.54
CA SER A 248 7.29 -6.09 -2.54
C SER A 248 5.83 -6.34 -2.14
N GLY A 249 5.02 -5.29 -2.13
CA GLY A 249 3.61 -5.38 -1.76
C GLY A 249 2.84 -6.25 -2.74
N ALA A 250 3.10 -6.09 -4.03
CA ALA A 250 2.46 -6.86 -5.08
C ALA A 250 2.83 -8.35 -5.00
N ASP A 251 4.13 -8.68 -4.88
CA ASP A 251 4.58 -10.08 -4.79
C ASP A 251 4.00 -10.76 -3.54
N LEU A 252 4.04 -10.06 -2.39
CA LEU A 252 3.49 -10.60 -1.15
C LEU A 252 1.99 -10.90 -1.25
N LEU A 253 1.21 -10.01 -1.88
CA LEU A 253 -0.22 -10.23 -2.04
C LEU A 253 -0.53 -11.36 -3.02
N LEU A 254 0.19 -11.44 -4.14
CA LEU A 254 0.04 -12.54 -5.10
C LEU A 254 0.31 -13.90 -4.44
N ASP A 255 1.37 -13.99 -3.63
CA ASP A 255 1.70 -15.22 -2.89
C ASP A 255 0.60 -15.57 -1.88
N LEU A 256 0.16 -14.62 -1.06
CA LEU A 256 -0.88 -14.83 -0.05
C LEU A 256 -2.25 -15.16 -0.65
N ALA A 257 -2.56 -14.58 -1.81
CA ALA A 257 -3.77 -14.89 -2.55
C ALA A 257 -3.73 -16.27 -3.23
N GLY A 258 -2.59 -16.96 -3.23
CA GLY A 258 -2.41 -18.22 -3.97
C GLY A 258 -2.59 -18.02 -5.47
N PHE A 259 -2.14 -16.88 -6.00
CA PHE A 259 -2.41 -16.44 -7.37
C PHE A 259 -1.99 -17.48 -8.41
N ASN A 260 -0.77 -18.01 -8.29
CA ASN A 260 -0.22 -18.98 -9.23
C ASN A 260 -1.04 -20.29 -9.33
N GLU A 261 -1.70 -20.70 -8.23
CA GLU A 261 -2.59 -21.88 -8.28
C GLU A 261 -3.93 -21.53 -8.94
N LYS A 262 -4.47 -20.33 -8.67
CA LYS A 262 -5.78 -19.91 -9.18
C LYS A 262 -5.81 -19.62 -10.68
N ILE A 263 -4.66 -19.29 -11.28
CA ILE A 263 -4.56 -18.98 -12.72
C ILE A 263 -4.35 -20.20 -13.60
N LYS A 264 -4.03 -21.39 -13.06
CA LYS A 264 -3.67 -22.59 -13.85
C LYS A 264 -4.73 -23.03 -14.85
N ASP A 265 -6.01 -22.83 -14.52
CA ASP A 265 -7.18 -23.21 -15.34
C ASP A 265 -7.92 -21.98 -15.91
N ALA A 266 -7.29 -20.83 -15.91
CA ALA A 266 -7.88 -19.59 -16.44
C ALA A 266 -7.68 -19.48 -17.94
N ASP A 267 -8.70 -18.97 -18.62
CA ASP A 267 -8.63 -18.65 -20.06
C ASP A 267 -8.03 -17.25 -20.29
N LEU A 268 -8.17 -16.34 -19.32
CA LEU A 268 -7.69 -14.97 -19.39
C LEU A 268 -7.46 -14.41 -17.97
N ILE A 269 -6.38 -13.66 -17.81
CA ILE A 269 -6.15 -12.80 -16.65
C ILE A 269 -6.36 -11.36 -17.08
N ILE A 270 -7.15 -10.59 -16.34
CA ILE A 270 -7.30 -9.14 -16.52
C ILE A 270 -6.67 -8.46 -15.33
N THR A 271 -5.62 -7.69 -15.59
CA THR A 271 -4.98 -6.81 -14.61
C THR A 271 -5.18 -5.36 -14.98
N GLY A 272 -4.89 -4.44 -14.06
CA GLY A 272 -5.06 -3.02 -14.34
C GLY A 272 -4.66 -2.11 -13.20
N GLU A 273 -4.69 -0.81 -13.51
CA GLU A 273 -4.41 0.29 -12.60
C GLU A 273 -5.08 1.59 -13.08
N GLY A 274 -5.02 2.67 -12.28
CA GLY A 274 -5.65 3.95 -12.67
C GLY A 274 -5.04 4.59 -13.90
N SER A 275 -3.70 4.53 -14.08
CA SER A 275 -2.97 5.06 -15.24
C SER A 275 -1.83 4.12 -15.61
N ALA A 276 -1.86 3.59 -16.82
CA ALA A 276 -0.86 2.67 -17.36
C ALA A 276 0.06 3.37 -18.36
N ASP A 277 1.35 3.34 -18.08
CA ASP A 277 2.44 3.90 -18.87
C ASP A 277 3.68 3.00 -18.79
N ARG A 278 4.86 3.49 -19.19
CA ARG A 278 6.14 2.74 -19.07
C ARG A 278 6.47 2.35 -17.63
N GLN A 279 6.03 3.12 -16.64
CA GLN A 279 6.27 2.81 -15.23
C GLN A 279 5.51 1.56 -14.77
N THR A 280 4.43 1.19 -15.47
CA THR A 280 3.70 -0.08 -15.28
C THR A 280 4.62 -1.28 -15.37
N LEU A 281 5.71 -1.20 -16.18
CA LEU A 281 6.73 -2.24 -16.38
C LEU A 281 7.95 -2.10 -15.44
N MET A 282 7.83 -1.31 -14.38
CA MET A 282 8.93 -1.07 -13.43
C MET A 282 8.64 -1.69 -12.05
N GLY A 283 8.20 -2.93 -12.03
CA GLY A 283 7.95 -3.68 -10.78
C GLY A 283 6.55 -3.49 -10.19
N LYS A 284 5.64 -2.75 -10.85
CA LYS A 284 4.27 -2.59 -10.39
C LYS A 284 3.43 -3.86 -10.55
N LEU A 285 2.26 -3.90 -9.91
CA LEU A 285 1.37 -5.05 -9.93
C LEU A 285 1.07 -5.60 -11.34
N PRO A 286 0.73 -4.80 -12.38
CA PRO A 286 0.41 -5.37 -13.68
C PRO A 286 1.59 -6.12 -14.33
N GLU A 287 2.83 -5.67 -14.11
CA GLU A 287 4.03 -6.39 -14.57
C GLU A 287 4.19 -7.73 -13.87
N ARG A 288 3.95 -7.78 -12.54
CA ARG A 288 4.03 -9.03 -11.76
C ARG A 288 2.99 -10.03 -12.22
N VAL A 289 1.75 -9.58 -12.43
CA VAL A 289 0.66 -10.40 -12.97
C VAL A 289 0.99 -10.90 -14.39
N LEU A 290 1.56 -10.04 -15.25
CA LEU A 290 2.00 -10.43 -16.58
C LEU A 290 3.06 -11.53 -16.53
N LYS A 291 4.02 -11.43 -15.61
CA LYS A 291 5.04 -12.45 -15.42
C LYS A 291 4.43 -13.80 -15.01
N CYS A 292 3.55 -13.82 -14.01
CA CYS A 292 2.85 -15.02 -13.58
C CYS A 292 2.04 -15.66 -14.73
N GLY A 293 1.32 -14.84 -15.51
CA GLY A 293 0.57 -15.30 -16.69
C GLY A 293 1.46 -15.94 -17.74
N LYS A 294 2.60 -15.32 -18.06
CA LYS A 294 3.60 -15.89 -19.01
C LYS A 294 4.17 -17.22 -18.52
N GLU A 295 4.53 -17.32 -17.24
CA GLU A 295 5.04 -18.55 -16.66
C GLU A 295 4.02 -19.69 -16.65
N SER A 296 2.73 -19.36 -16.55
CA SER A 296 1.62 -20.32 -16.56
C SER A 296 1.01 -20.54 -17.95
N GLY A 297 1.44 -19.80 -18.99
CA GLY A 297 0.90 -19.88 -20.35
C GLY A 297 -0.50 -19.28 -20.50
N VAL A 298 -0.96 -18.45 -19.56
CA VAL A 298 -2.26 -17.80 -19.58
C VAL A 298 -2.15 -16.38 -20.13
N PRO A 299 -2.96 -15.98 -21.12
CA PRO A 299 -2.93 -14.62 -21.66
C PRO A 299 -3.33 -13.59 -20.59
N VAL A 300 -2.66 -12.42 -20.62
CA VAL A 300 -2.92 -11.32 -19.68
C VAL A 300 -3.34 -10.08 -20.45
N GLY A 301 -4.51 -9.53 -20.15
CA GLY A 301 -4.97 -8.24 -20.64
C GLY A 301 -4.76 -7.15 -19.62
N LEU A 302 -4.42 -5.94 -20.07
CA LEU A 302 -4.27 -4.76 -19.23
C LEU A 302 -5.41 -3.78 -19.47
N VAL A 303 -6.07 -3.36 -18.40
CA VAL A 303 -7.10 -2.32 -18.40
C VAL A 303 -6.69 -1.18 -17.48
N ALA A 304 -6.89 0.07 -17.91
CA ALA A 304 -6.59 1.21 -17.07
C ALA A 304 -7.60 2.34 -17.28
N GLY A 305 -7.66 3.27 -16.31
CA GLY A 305 -8.43 4.50 -16.49
C GLY A 305 -7.91 5.30 -17.68
N VAL A 306 -6.58 5.51 -17.75
CA VAL A 306 -5.87 6.15 -18.86
C VAL A 306 -4.73 5.22 -19.30
N VAL A 307 -4.47 5.15 -20.60
CA VAL A 307 -3.35 4.39 -21.17
C VAL A 307 -2.47 5.33 -21.98
N GLU A 308 -1.22 5.41 -21.56
CA GLU A 308 -0.12 5.99 -22.32
C GLU A 308 0.82 4.88 -22.81
N ASP A 309 1.75 5.18 -23.73
CA ASP A 309 2.76 4.21 -24.20
C ASP A 309 2.21 2.81 -24.60
N LYS A 310 0.99 2.74 -25.15
CA LYS A 310 0.26 1.49 -25.46
C LYS A 310 1.12 0.46 -26.19
N GLU A 311 1.88 0.89 -27.20
CA GLU A 311 2.73 -0.01 -28.02
C GLU A 311 3.86 -0.64 -27.19
N VAL A 312 4.40 0.09 -26.20
CA VAL A 312 5.42 -0.43 -25.28
C VAL A 312 4.82 -1.52 -24.41
N LEU A 313 3.63 -1.28 -23.87
CA LEU A 313 2.91 -2.26 -23.04
C LEU A 313 2.53 -3.52 -23.82
N LEU A 314 2.03 -3.38 -25.04
CA LEU A 314 1.77 -4.53 -25.92
C LEU A 314 3.05 -5.31 -26.23
N SER A 315 4.15 -4.61 -26.52
CA SER A 315 5.45 -5.22 -26.79
C SER A 315 6.02 -5.97 -25.57
N ALA A 316 5.63 -5.57 -24.36
CA ALA A 316 5.96 -6.29 -23.12
C ALA A 316 5.23 -7.63 -23.00
N GLY A 317 4.17 -7.87 -23.79
CA GLY A 317 3.48 -9.16 -23.92
C GLY A 317 2.06 -9.21 -23.37
N PHE A 318 1.44 -8.08 -23.03
CA PHE A 318 0.00 -8.05 -22.78
C PHE A 318 -0.76 -8.42 -24.04
N SER A 319 -1.77 -9.28 -23.93
CA SER A 319 -2.62 -9.72 -25.05
C SER A 319 -3.49 -8.59 -25.60
N PHE A 320 -3.85 -7.67 -24.75
CA PHE A 320 -4.45 -6.38 -25.10
C PHE A 320 -4.13 -5.32 -24.04
N VAL A 321 -4.19 -4.04 -24.44
CA VAL A 321 -4.07 -2.88 -23.57
C VAL A 321 -5.18 -1.92 -23.93
N LYS A 322 -6.10 -1.66 -22.98
CA LYS A 322 -7.29 -0.83 -23.21
C LYS A 322 -7.50 0.19 -22.10
N SER A 323 -7.84 1.42 -22.51
CA SER A 323 -8.40 2.44 -21.60
C SER A 323 -9.91 2.21 -21.45
N ILE A 324 -10.42 2.35 -20.21
CA ILE A 324 -11.86 2.42 -19.98
C ILE A 324 -12.43 3.80 -20.29
N THR A 325 -11.59 4.83 -20.24
CA THR A 325 -12.02 6.21 -20.54
C THR A 325 -12.16 6.38 -22.05
N PRO A 326 -13.35 6.75 -22.54
CA PRO A 326 -13.55 7.07 -23.95
C PRO A 326 -12.66 8.22 -24.42
N GLU A 327 -12.24 8.17 -25.68
CA GLU A 327 -11.45 9.23 -26.30
C GLU A 327 -12.16 10.58 -26.20
N GLY A 328 -11.43 11.62 -25.77
CA GLY A 328 -11.95 12.98 -25.62
C GLY A 328 -12.72 13.24 -24.31
N MET A 329 -12.93 12.24 -23.45
CA MET A 329 -13.54 12.48 -22.13
C MET A 329 -12.54 13.14 -21.19
N PRO A 330 -12.88 14.31 -20.56
CA PRO A 330 -12.01 14.95 -19.58
C PRO A 330 -11.78 14.06 -18.34
N LEU A 331 -10.56 14.12 -17.75
CA LEU A 331 -10.22 13.33 -16.57
C LEU A 331 -11.17 13.59 -15.40
N GLU A 332 -11.54 14.86 -15.16
CA GLU A 332 -12.47 15.24 -14.09
C GLU A 332 -13.84 14.58 -14.22
N GLU A 333 -14.26 14.27 -15.45
CA GLU A 333 -15.51 13.52 -15.71
C GLU A 333 -15.27 12.01 -15.55
N ALA A 334 -14.17 11.50 -16.10
CA ALA A 334 -13.83 10.08 -16.09
C ALA A 334 -13.68 9.51 -14.68
N ILE A 335 -13.18 10.29 -13.71
CA ILE A 335 -12.96 9.85 -12.32
C ILE A 335 -14.23 9.92 -11.45
N LYS A 336 -15.36 10.41 -11.96
CA LYS A 336 -16.64 10.30 -11.24
C LYS A 336 -17.04 8.83 -11.15
N LYS A 337 -17.36 8.35 -9.95
CA LYS A 337 -17.64 6.93 -9.71
C LYS A 337 -18.66 6.33 -10.69
N GLU A 338 -19.76 7.03 -10.92
CA GLU A 338 -20.85 6.56 -11.79
C GLU A 338 -20.39 6.44 -13.24
N VAL A 339 -19.56 7.38 -13.72
CA VAL A 339 -18.99 7.36 -15.06
C VAL A 339 -17.98 6.23 -15.20
N ALA A 340 -17.09 6.07 -14.22
CA ALA A 340 -16.11 4.99 -14.21
C ALA A 340 -16.78 3.60 -14.18
N PHE A 341 -17.84 3.40 -13.38
CA PHE A 341 -18.64 2.18 -13.40
C PHE A 341 -19.30 1.92 -14.77
N SER A 342 -19.87 2.95 -15.40
CA SER A 342 -20.44 2.84 -16.74
C SER A 342 -19.39 2.42 -17.77
N ASN A 343 -18.21 3.05 -17.73
CA ASN A 343 -17.11 2.75 -18.62
C ASN A 343 -16.57 1.33 -18.43
N LEU A 344 -16.44 0.84 -17.19
CA LEU A 344 -16.04 -0.54 -16.88
C LEU A 344 -17.03 -1.56 -17.45
N ARG A 345 -18.34 -1.31 -17.31
CA ARG A 345 -19.36 -2.20 -17.89
C ARG A 345 -19.30 -2.24 -19.41
N HIS A 346 -19.11 -1.10 -20.07
CA HIS A 346 -18.93 -1.04 -21.52
C HIS A 346 -17.65 -1.79 -21.97
N PHE A 347 -16.55 -1.62 -21.23
CA PHE A 347 -15.34 -2.38 -21.48
C PHE A 347 -15.58 -3.88 -21.33
N ALA A 348 -16.19 -4.34 -20.24
CA ALA A 348 -16.49 -5.75 -20.01
C ALA A 348 -17.34 -6.34 -21.13
N ALA A 349 -18.39 -5.62 -21.60
CA ALA A 349 -19.20 -6.02 -22.72
C ALA A 349 -18.41 -6.12 -24.06
N SER A 350 -17.32 -5.38 -24.21
CA SER A 350 -16.45 -5.45 -25.40
C SER A 350 -15.47 -6.62 -25.42
N LEU A 351 -15.41 -7.42 -24.33
CA LEU A 351 -14.58 -8.62 -24.22
C LEU A 351 -15.31 -9.89 -24.64
N ILE A 352 -16.60 -9.79 -24.89
CA ILE A 352 -17.52 -10.86 -25.29
C ILE A 352 -17.69 -10.80 -26.78
#